data_d1c871fcf07df298921372c1e625f258
#
_entry.id   d1c871fcf07df298921372c1e625f258
#
_cell.length_a   1.000
_cell.length_b   1.000
_cell.length_c   1.000
_cell.angle_alpha   90.00
_cell.angle_beta   90.00
_cell.angle_gamma   90.00
#
_symmetry.space_group_name_H-M   'P 1'
#
loop_
_entity.id
_entity.type
_entity.pdbx_description
1 polymer ?
#
loop_
_entity_poly.entity_id
_entity_poly.type
_entity_poly.pdbx_seq_one_letter_code
_entity_poly.pdbx_strand_id
1 'polypeptide(L)' 'MPPKVKFSKEAIIGTALQLVREEGMASLTARALAEKLGATPRVIFGQFANMAKLQAEVIGA' A
#
# COMPACT_ATOMS: atom_id res chain seq x y z
N MET A 1 -14.22 2.66 -20.55
CA MET A 1 -13.42 3.12 -19.49
C MET A 1 -12.00 2.61 -19.51
N PRO A 2 -11.11 3.48 -19.67
CA PRO A 2 -9.74 3.05 -19.82
C PRO A 2 -9.22 2.50 -18.50
N PRO A 3 -8.40 1.51 -18.60
CA PRO A 3 -7.77 0.96 -17.42
C PRO A 3 -6.81 1.97 -16.86
N LYS A 4 -6.79 1.99 -15.59
CA LYS A 4 -5.87 2.86 -14.94
C LYS A 4 -4.67 2.11 -14.58
N VAL A 5 -3.77 2.83 -14.00
CA VAL A 5 -2.66 2.24 -13.33
C VAL A 5 -3.25 1.27 -12.33
N LYS A 6 -2.88 0.04 -12.47
CA LYS A 6 -3.40 -0.99 -11.63
C LYS A 6 -3.03 -0.80 -10.17
N PHE A 7 -1.87 -0.22 -9.94
CA PHE A 7 -1.36 -0.03 -8.60
C PHE A 7 -1.19 1.44 -8.32
N SER A 8 -2.32 2.17 -8.35
CA SER A 8 -2.28 3.58 -8.06
C SER A 8 -2.05 3.80 -6.58
N LYS A 9 -1.71 5.04 -6.24
CA LYS A 9 -1.49 5.40 -4.86
C LYS A 9 -2.72 5.07 -4.01
N GLU A 10 -3.90 5.36 -4.54
CA GLU A 10 -5.14 5.10 -3.82
C GLU A 10 -5.36 3.61 -3.61
N ALA A 11 -5.04 2.80 -4.61
CA ALA A 11 -5.18 1.37 -4.47
C ALA A 11 -4.23 0.83 -3.41
N ILE A 12 -3.03 1.36 -3.38
CA ILE A 12 -2.05 0.94 -2.39
C ILE A 12 -2.52 1.33 -0.99
N ILE A 13 -3.01 2.54 -0.82
CA ILE A 13 -3.47 2.99 0.49
C ILE A 13 -4.68 2.18 0.93
N GLY A 14 -5.61 1.90 0.04
CA GLY A 14 -6.77 1.09 0.38
C GLY A 14 -6.39 -0.30 0.83
N THR A 15 -5.44 -0.91 0.12
CA THR A 15 -4.97 -2.23 0.50
C THR A 15 -4.22 -2.18 1.83
N ALA A 16 -3.44 -1.13 2.04
CA ALA A 16 -2.72 -0.97 3.30
C ALA A 16 -3.68 -0.82 4.47
N LEU A 17 -4.75 -0.05 4.29
CA LEU A 17 -5.76 0.10 5.33
C LEU A 17 -6.39 -1.24 5.68
N GLN A 18 -6.68 -2.02 4.66
CA GLN A 18 -7.26 -3.33 4.88
C GLN A 18 -6.30 -4.24 5.63
N LEU A 19 -5.02 -4.20 5.26
CA LEU A 19 -4.02 -5.00 5.93
C LEU A 19 -3.91 -4.61 7.41
N VAL A 20 -3.92 -3.32 7.69
CA VAL A 20 -3.84 -2.84 9.06
C VAL A 20 -5.06 -3.28 9.86
N ARG A 21 -6.23 -3.25 9.25
CA ARG A 21 -7.45 -3.68 9.93
C ARG A 21 -7.43 -5.16 10.26
N GLU A 22 -6.89 -5.95 9.35
CA GLU A 22 -6.91 -7.39 9.52
C GLU A 22 -5.79 -7.90 10.41
N GLU A 23 -4.62 -7.31 10.28
CA GLU A 23 -3.43 -7.85 10.94
C GLU A 23 -2.70 -6.85 11.82
N GLY A 24 -3.14 -5.61 11.82
CA GLY A 24 -2.53 -4.61 12.67
C GLY A 24 -1.43 -3.84 11.98
N MET A 25 -1.12 -2.68 12.56
CA MET A 25 -0.13 -1.77 11.98
C MET A 25 1.27 -2.40 11.94
N ALA A 26 1.57 -3.27 12.87
CA ALA A 26 2.87 -3.92 12.92
C ALA A 26 3.11 -4.80 11.71
N SER A 27 2.04 -5.26 11.06
CA SER A 27 2.16 -6.10 9.88
C SER A 27 2.29 -5.30 8.59
N LEU A 28 2.21 -3.98 8.68
CA LEU A 28 2.27 -3.14 7.51
C LEU A 28 3.70 -2.97 7.04
N THR A 29 4.09 -3.79 6.08
CA THR A 29 5.41 -3.72 5.47
C THR A 29 5.23 -3.70 3.97
N ALA A 30 6.27 -3.25 3.26
CA ALA A 30 6.21 -3.20 1.81
C ALA A 30 5.97 -4.58 1.23
N ARG A 31 6.60 -5.58 1.81
CA ARG A 31 6.48 -6.93 1.31
C ARG A 31 5.07 -7.48 1.52
N ALA A 32 4.54 -7.34 2.73
CA ALA A 32 3.21 -7.83 3.04
C ALA A 32 2.17 -7.10 2.20
N LEU A 33 2.33 -5.79 2.07
CA LEU A 33 1.41 -5.00 1.29
C LEU A 33 1.46 -5.40 -0.18
N ALA A 34 2.65 -5.62 -0.71
CA ALA A 34 2.80 -6.02 -2.09
C ALA A 34 2.15 -7.36 -2.35
N GLU A 35 2.31 -8.30 -1.43
CA GLU A 35 1.69 -9.61 -1.57
C GLU A 35 0.17 -9.50 -1.58
N LYS A 36 -0.37 -8.71 -0.68
CA LYS A 36 -1.81 -8.55 -0.61
C LYS A 36 -2.34 -7.83 -1.84
N LEU A 37 -1.57 -6.91 -2.38
CA LEU A 37 -1.94 -6.16 -3.55
C LEU A 37 -1.77 -6.96 -4.84
N GLY A 38 -0.95 -7.99 -4.80
CA GLY A 38 -0.65 -8.77 -5.99
C GLY A 38 0.46 -8.14 -6.82
N ALA A 39 1.37 -7.44 -6.17
CA ALA A 39 2.43 -6.71 -6.86
C ALA A 39 3.77 -7.00 -6.19
N THR A 40 4.78 -6.24 -6.58
CA THR A 40 6.09 -6.35 -5.96
C THR A 40 6.34 -5.11 -5.09
N PRO A 41 7.27 -5.20 -4.13
CA PRO A 41 7.59 -4.02 -3.31
C PRO A 41 8.06 -2.83 -4.14
N ARG A 42 8.64 -3.09 -5.30
CA ARG A 42 9.07 -2.00 -6.17
C ARG A 42 7.91 -1.10 -6.58
N VAL A 43 6.74 -1.67 -6.79
CA VAL A 43 5.57 -0.90 -7.14
C VAL A 43 5.23 0.09 -6.03
N ILE A 44 5.35 -0.37 -4.78
CA ILE A 44 5.06 0.48 -3.65
C ILE A 44 6.02 1.64 -3.56
N PHE A 45 7.30 1.36 -3.70
CA PHE A 45 8.31 2.40 -3.62
C PHE A 45 8.30 3.30 -4.85
N GLY A 46 7.62 2.90 -5.91
CA GLY A 46 7.40 3.77 -7.05
C GLY A 46 6.37 4.85 -6.77
N GLN A 47 5.47 4.59 -5.83
CA GLN A 47 4.42 5.54 -5.48
C GLN A 47 4.75 6.33 -4.21
N PHE A 48 5.52 5.75 -3.32
CA PHE A 48 5.86 6.38 -2.05
C PHE A 48 7.36 6.35 -1.86
N ALA A 49 7.90 7.42 -1.30
CA ALA A 49 9.34 7.52 -1.12
C ALA A 49 9.86 6.43 -0.18
N ASN A 50 9.07 6.10 0.84
CA ASN A 50 9.45 5.05 1.79
C ASN A 50 8.22 4.65 2.56
N MET A 51 8.38 3.66 3.42
CA MET A 51 7.25 3.17 4.20
C MET A 51 6.73 4.19 5.19
N ALA A 52 7.58 5.07 5.67
CA ALA A 52 7.12 6.11 6.59
C ALA A 52 6.10 7.01 5.91
N LYS A 53 6.33 7.35 4.64
CA LYS A 53 5.38 8.14 3.88
C LYS A 53 4.08 7.40 3.69
N LEU A 54 4.17 6.13 3.37
CA LEU A 54 2.98 5.31 3.20
C LEU A 54 2.20 5.22 4.50
N GLN A 55 2.89 4.98 5.61
CA GLN A 55 2.23 4.87 6.89
C GLN A 55 1.54 6.18 7.27
N ALA A 56 2.16 7.30 6.97
CA ALA A 56 1.56 8.59 7.25
C ALA A 56 0.27 8.78 6.48
N GLU A 57 0.25 8.35 5.21
CA GLU A 57 -0.95 8.44 4.41
C GLU A 57 -2.06 7.53 4.96
N VAL A 58 -1.68 6.34 5.38
CA VAL A 58 -2.63 5.39 5.93
C VAL A 58 -3.24 5.94 7.22
N ILE A 59 -2.42 6.51 8.08
CA ILE A 59 -2.90 7.07 9.34
C ILE A 59 -3.80 8.27 9.07
N GLY A 60 -3.48 9.07 8.07
CA GLY A 60 -4.27 10.23 7.75
C GLY A 60 -5.53 9.94 6.98
N ALA A 61 -5.69 8.73 6.51
CA ALA A 61 -6.85 8.38 5.68
C ALA A 61 -8.12 8.01 6.49
#